data_f722926db548e980695c665a22c73f1e
#
_entry.id   f722926db548e980695c665a22c73f1e
#
_cell.length_a   1.000
_cell.length_b   1.000
_cell.length_c   1.000
_cell.angle_alpha   90.00
_cell.angle_beta   90.00
_cell.angle_gamma   90.00
#
_symmetry.space_group_name_H-M   'P 1'
#
loop_
_entity.id
_entity.type
_entity.pdbx_description
1 polymer ?
#
loop_
_entity_poly.entity_id
_entity_poly.type
_entity_poly.pdbx_seq_one_letter_code
_entity_poly.pdbx_strand_id
1 'polypeptide(L)'
;ELGCGILPASERICASEPACKDSAANLAASGNDAAKSQNFAASQNFISQNSEEASNSVVASNYDEARNSAAMPQKILLEYISANPTGPLHIGHVRGAVYGDTFARIGGYLGHRVDTEYYINDAGNQIELLGTSIALRARELAGEDVSYPEKYYRGEYIDEIIPLARAQFGDEIFRDESRVLILAEFAKDEVLKIIQKDLADAGIHIQNWASEKSLYGELEPTIRKLERSGKMYEAEGKIWIRSSQLGDEKDRVVIREDARPTYLAGDIVYHNNKFERGYERCINIWGADHHGYIARLKAAVHFLGYDESRLEIILMQMVNLLKDGQTYKMSKRAGNAILMSDVLAAIGRDAMRFIFISKKGETPLEFDVDELAREDSSNPIFYINYAHARVNQIFAKAGKREADVLGADFGALDEAGLGLAFAALGLNEILNDAFNSRGLQKLPDFLKALAADFHKYYNENRVVGSENEDAKLKLFALVALSIRTAFALMGLSAKEKM
;
A
#
# COMPACT_ATOMS: atom_id res chain seq x y z
N GLU A 1 15.83 -25.55 -8.47
CA GLU A 1 15.70 -24.13 -8.92
C GLU A 1 14.41 -23.45 -8.49
N LEU A 2 13.39 -24.19 -8.08
CA LEU A 2 12.22 -23.59 -7.38
C LEU A 2 12.60 -22.97 -6.02
N GLY A 3 13.80 -23.18 -5.54
CA GLY A 3 14.24 -22.73 -4.22
C GLY A 3 15.02 -21.42 -4.14
N CYS A 4 15.63 -20.93 -5.23
CA CYS A 4 16.58 -19.80 -5.14
C CYS A 4 16.02 -18.44 -5.56
N GLY A 5 14.87 -18.40 -6.25
CA GLY A 5 14.23 -17.15 -6.68
C GLY A 5 13.01 -16.74 -5.86
N ILE A 6 12.40 -17.68 -5.15
CA ILE A 6 11.13 -17.46 -4.44
C ILE A 6 11.27 -18.01 -3.02
N LEU A 7 11.91 -17.23 -2.14
CA LEU A 7 11.76 -17.46 -0.70
C LEU A 7 10.30 -17.25 -0.30
N PRO A 8 9.76 -18.02 0.64
CA PRO A 8 8.43 -17.78 1.19
C PRO A 8 8.27 -16.31 1.54
N ALA A 9 7.15 -15.72 1.14
CA ALA A 9 6.88 -14.29 1.34
C ALA A 9 7.01 -13.87 2.82
N SER A 10 6.76 -14.78 3.77
CA SER A 10 6.95 -14.59 5.20
C SER A 10 8.40 -14.27 5.61
N GLU A 11 9.39 -14.88 4.97
CA GLU A 11 10.79 -14.65 5.33
C GLU A 11 11.34 -13.35 4.73
N ARG A 12 10.84 -12.91 3.56
CA ARG A 12 11.25 -11.62 2.96
C ARG A 12 10.52 -10.43 3.57
N ILE A 13 9.28 -10.60 4.01
CA ILE A 13 8.50 -9.55 4.68
C ILE A 13 9.01 -9.32 6.11
N CYS A 14 9.42 -10.38 6.82
CA CYS A 14 10.05 -10.25 8.15
C CYS A 14 11.38 -9.50 8.14
N ALA A 15 12.14 -9.49 7.04
CA ALA A 15 13.39 -8.74 6.93
C ALA A 15 13.18 -7.21 6.94
N SER A 16 11.95 -6.73 6.76
CA SER A 16 11.57 -5.31 6.84
C SER A 16 10.91 -4.90 8.17
N GLU A 17 10.64 -5.85 9.08
CA GLU A 17 10.06 -5.55 10.40
C GLU A 17 11.15 -5.40 11.48
N PRO A 18 11.08 -4.37 12.35
CA PRO A 18 12.08 -4.13 13.39
C PRO A 18 12.22 -5.27 14.42
N ALA A 19 11.17 -6.06 14.62
CA ALA A 19 11.13 -7.15 15.59
C ALA A 19 11.91 -8.43 15.16
N CYS A 20 12.22 -8.60 13.86
CA CYS A 20 12.95 -9.76 13.36
C CYS A 20 14.46 -9.54 13.16
N LYS A 21 14.98 -8.34 13.45
CA LYS A 21 16.41 -8.04 13.23
C LYS A 21 17.35 -8.86 14.12
N ASP A 22 16.94 -9.20 15.32
CA ASP A 22 17.78 -9.93 16.27
C ASP A 22 17.94 -11.43 15.91
N SER A 23 16.97 -12.01 15.20
CA SER A 23 17.10 -13.41 14.74
C SER A 23 17.86 -13.57 13.43
N ALA A 24 17.88 -12.53 12.55
CA ALA A 24 18.63 -12.56 11.31
C ALA A 24 20.14 -12.31 11.52
N ALA A 25 20.52 -11.52 12.52
CA ALA A 25 21.91 -11.24 12.84
C ALA A 25 22.67 -12.47 13.36
N ASN A 26 22.00 -13.37 14.06
CA ASN A 26 22.61 -14.61 14.58
C ASN A 26 22.79 -15.72 13.54
N LEU A 27 22.12 -15.64 12.39
CA LEU A 27 22.24 -16.59 11.28
C LEU A 27 23.29 -16.16 10.23
N ALA A 28 23.66 -14.89 10.19
CA ALA A 28 24.65 -14.37 9.26
C ALA A 28 26.13 -14.58 9.69
N ALA A 29 26.36 -15.00 10.93
CA ALA A 29 27.72 -15.15 11.49
C ALA A 29 28.36 -16.54 11.26
N SER A 30 27.66 -17.49 10.61
CA SER A 30 28.16 -18.86 10.47
C SER A 30 27.90 -19.48 9.08
N GLY A 31 28.33 -18.88 8.00
CA GLY A 31 28.12 -19.50 6.69
C GLY A 31 29.07 -19.00 5.59
N ASN A 32 30.02 -19.81 5.27
CA ASN A 32 31.05 -19.69 4.25
C ASN A 32 30.56 -19.19 2.88
N ASP A 33 31.17 -18.16 2.34
CA ASP A 33 31.04 -17.66 0.96
C ASP A 33 31.42 -18.70 -0.14
N ALA A 34 32.05 -19.79 0.22
CA ALA A 34 32.44 -20.85 -0.70
C ALA A 34 31.27 -21.69 -1.24
N ALA A 35 30.16 -21.79 -0.50
CA ALA A 35 29.00 -22.58 -0.95
C ALA A 35 28.15 -21.86 -2.02
N LYS A 36 28.21 -20.54 -2.07
CA LYS A 36 27.47 -19.74 -3.08
C LYS A 36 28.09 -19.82 -4.48
N SER A 37 29.41 -19.97 -4.56
CA SER A 37 30.10 -20.09 -5.86
C SER A 37 30.00 -21.50 -6.48
N GLN A 38 29.86 -22.54 -5.67
CA GLN A 38 29.71 -23.91 -6.18
C GLN A 38 28.32 -24.20 -6.75
N ASN A 39 27.26 -23.62 -6.17
CA ASN A 39 25.90 -23.78 -6.70
C ASN A 39 25.69 -22.99 -8.01
N PHE A 40 26.44 -21.91 -8.21
CA PHE A 40 26.38 -21.13 -9.46
C PHE A 40 27.04 -21.87 -10.64
N ALA A 41 28.15 -22.57 -10.37
CA ALA A 41 28.82 -23.39 -11.39
C ALA A 41 28.03 -24.64 -11.77
N ALA A 42 27.26 -25.23 -10.85
CA ALA A 42 26.40 -26.39 -11.12
C ALA A 42 25.24 -26.05 -12.08
N SER A 43 24.64 -24.83 -11.91
CA SER A 43 23.58 -24.36 -12.81
C SER A 43 24.06 -24.12 -14.26
N GLN A 44 25.29 -23.66 -14.44
CA GLN A 44 25.85 -23.44 -15.78
C GLN A 44 26.15 -24.77 -16.50
N ASN A 45 26.59 -25.80 -15.79
CA ASN A 45 26.88 -27.10 -16.37
C ASN A 45 25.62 -27.88 -16.79
N PHE A 46 24.46 -27.63 -16.18
CA PHE A 46 23.21 -28.29 -16.56
C PHE A 46 22.65 -27.77 -17.89
N ILE A 47 22.84 -26.46 -18.18
CA ILE A 47 22.40 -25.82 -19.42
C ILE A 47 23.30 -26.20 -20.61
N SER A 48 24.57 -26.50 -20.37
CA SER A 48 25.57 -26.78 -21.44
C SER A 48 25.53 -28.19 -22.04
N GLN A 49 24.77 -29.12 -21.45
CA GLN A 49 24.78 -30.53 -21.92
C GLN A 49 23.63 -30.94 -22.85
N ASN A 50 22.61 -30.06 -23.09
CA ASN A 50 21.42 -30.46 -23.83
C ASN A 50 20.92 -29.50 -24.93
N SER A 51 21.78 -28.73 -25.61
CA SER A 51 21.32 -27.96 -26.80
C SER A 51 22.47 -27.54 -27.72
N GLU A 52 22.22 -27.61 -29.01
CA GLU A 52 23.12 -27.23 -30.10
C GLU A 52 23.65 -25.79 -29.97
N GLU A 53 24.93 -25.61 -30.26
CA GLU A 53 25.74 -24.40 -29.98
C GLU A 53 25.21 -23.05 -30.54
N ALA A 54 24.25 -23.04 -31.46
CA ALA A 54 23.72 -21.82 -32.06
C ALA A 54 22.61 -21.12 -31.24
N SER A 55 21.93 -21.85 -30.34
CA SER A 55 20.84 -21.28 -29.48
C SER A 55 21.37 -20.63 -28.21
N ASN A 56 22.54 -21.05 -27.74
CA ASN A 56 23.07 -20.69 -26.43
C ASN A 56 23.58 -19.25 -26.34
N SER A 57 24.08 -18.65 -27.40
CA SER A 57 24.60 -17.28 -27.39
C SER A 57 23.48 -16.22 -27.26
N VAL A 58 22.33 -16.47 -27.90
CA VAL A 58 21.18 -15.56 -27.86
C VAL A 58 20.44 -15.64 -26.49
N VAL A 59 20.32 -16.86 -25.94
CA VAL A 59 19.68 -17.06 -24.62
C VAL A 59 20.57 -16.52 -23.53
N ALA A 60 21.90 -16.71 -23.58
CA ALA A 60 22.82 -16.14 -22.57
C ALA A 60 22.88 -14.61 -22.64
N SER A 61 22.88 -13.99 -23.85
CA SER A 61 22.87 -12.54 -23.98
C SER A 61 21.55 -11.92 -23.46
N ASN A 62 20.42 -12.58 -23.72
CA ASN A 62 19.12 -12.13 -23.21
C ASN A 62 19.00 -12.30 -21.68
N TYR A 63 19.66 -13.30 -21.08
CA TYR A 63 19.74 -13.48 -19.63
C TYR A 63 20.62 -12.41 -18.96
N ASP A 64 21.73 -12.04 -19.56
CA ASP A 64 22.61 -10.97 -19.07
C ASP A 64 22.01 -9.58 -19.30
N GLU A 65 21.28 -9.34 -20.39
CA GLU A 65 20.50 -8.12 -20.60
C GLU A 65 19.32 -8.02 -19.61
N ALA A 66 18.61 -9.11 -19.35
CA ALA A 66 17.54 -9.13 -18.33
C ALA A 66 18.10 -8.93 -16.90
N ARG A 67 19.30 -9.41 -16.62
CA ARG A 67 19.99 -9.22 -15.33
C ARG A 67 20.57 -7.81 -15.19
N ASN A 68 21.03 -7.20 -16.26
CA ASN A 68 21.48 -5.79 -16.31
C ASN A 68 20.31 -4.79 -16.35
N SER A 69 19.09 -5.22 -16.72
CA SER A 69 17.87 -4.43 -16.64
C SER A 69 17.19 -4.49 -15.27
N ALA A 70 17.66 -5.30 -14.33
CA ALA A 70 17.20 -5.24 -12.94
C ALA A 70 17.55 -3.86 -12.39
N ALA A 71 16.55 -2.99 -12.25
CA ALA A 71 16.75 -1.66 -11.70
C ALA A 71 17.49 -1.76 -10.37
N MET A 72 18.55 -0.93 -10.20
CA MET A 72 19.27 -0.88 -8.94
C MET A 72 18.29 -0.68 -7.78
N PRO A 73 18.51 -1.35 -6.64
CA PRO A 73 17.69 -1.14 -5.45
C PRO A 73 17.60 0.34 -5.10
N GLN A 74 16.40 0.86 -4.98
CA GLN A 74 16.15 2.28 -4.68
C GLN A 74 15.69 2.44 -3.25
N LYS A 75 16.04 3.57 -2.62
CA LYS A 75 15.49 4.02 -1.34
C LYS A 75 14.30 4.94 -1.62
N ILE A 76 13.10 4.43 -1.42
CA ILE A 76 11.83 5.10 -1.75
C ILE A 76 11.11 5.48 -0.45
N LEU A 77 10.60 6.71 -0.37
CA LEU A 77 9.60 7.09 0.61
C LEU A 77 8.22 7.06 -0.06
N LEU A 78 7.30 6.30 0.51
CA LEU A 78 5.93 6.20 0.05
C LEU A 78 4.99 6.80 1.09
N GLU A 79 4.45 7.97 0.79
CA GLU A 79 3.41 8.61 1.60
C GLU A 79 2.03 8.27 1.05
N TYR A 80 1.12 7.83 1.92
CA TYR A 80 -0.25 7.53 1.53
C TYR A 80 -1.23 7.66 2.69
N ILE A 81 -2.49 7.84 2.36
CA ILE A 81 -3.61 8.16 3.26
C ILE A 81 -3.53 9.61 3.72
N SER A 82 -2.66 9.93 4.69
CA SER A 82 -2.41 11.26 5.25
C SER A 82 -3.70 12.06 5.51
N ALA A 83 -4.73 11.37 6.03
CA ALA A 83 -6.02 11.98 6.35
C ALA A 83 -5.88 12.88 7.57
N ASN A 84 -6.69 13.95 7.63
CA ASN A 84 -6.74 14.82 8.80
C ASN A 84 -7.20 14.02 10.03
N PRO A 85 -6.54 14.16 11.19
CA PRO A 85 -6.88 13.41 12.39
C PRO A 85 -8.10 14.04 13.11
N THR A 86 -9.18 14.23 12.36
CA THR A 86 -10.44 14.84 12.83
C THR A 86 -11.62 13.88 12.78
N GLY A 87 -11.38 12.63 12.35
CA GLY A 87 -12.36 11.55 12.32
C GLY A 87 -11.77 10.25 11.76
N PRO A 88 -12.53 9.15 11.85
CA PRO A 88 -12.13 7.84 11.30
C PRO A 88 -11.89 7.87 9.79
N LEU A 89 -11.15 6.88 9.30
CA LEU A 89 -10.94 6.71 7.86
C LEU A 89 -12.24 6.35 7.15
N HIS A 90 -12.49 6.97 6.01
CA HIS A 90 -13.64 6.67 5.16
C HIS A 90 -13.19 6.01 3.85
N ILE A 91 -14.14 5.47 3.08
CA ILE A 91 -13.90 4.70 1.85
C ILE A 91 -12.98 5.40 0.85
N GLY A 92 -13.00 6.73 0.79
CA GLY A 92 -12.09 7.50 -0.06
C GLY A 92 -10.62 7.33 0.29
N HIS A 93 -10.29 7.03 1.55
CA HIS A 93 -8.92 6.76 2.00
C HIS A 93 -8.51 5.30 1.78
N VAL A 94 -9.47 4.36 1.83
CA VAL A 94 -9.20 2.92 1.78
C VAL A 94 -8.45 2.51 0.52
N ARG A 95 -8.81 3.09 -0.62
CA ARG A 95 -8.17 2.75 -1.90
C ARG A 95 -6.69 3.09 -1.90
N GLY A 96 -6.35 4.31 -1.50
CA GLY A 96 -4.96 4.76 -1.36
C GLY A 96 -4.20 3.93 -0.31
N ALA A 97 -4.87 3.55 0.79
CA ALA A 97 -4.31 2.71 1.84
C ALA A 97 -3.91 1.31 1.34
N VAL A 98 -4.84 0.61 0.70
CA VAL A 98 -4.60 -0.74 0.15
C VAL A 98 -3.59 -0.72 -0.98
N TYR A 99 -3.68 0.28 -1.87
CA TYR A 99 -2.73 0.44 -2.97
C TYR A 99 -1.32 0.70 -2.44
N GLY A 100 -1.15 1.64 -1.50
CA GLY A 100 0.16 1.99 -0.93
C GLY A 100 0.83 0.82 -0.23
N ASP A 101 0.10 0.10 0.63
CA ASP A 101 0.62 -1.07 1.32
C ASP A 101 1.02 -2.19 0.33
N THR A 102 0.18 -2.46 -0.68
CA THR A 102 0.49 -3.45 -1.73
C THR A 102 1.71 -3.04 -2.53
N PHE A 103 1.82 -1.77 -2.92
CA PHE A 103 2.99 -1.23 -3.63
C PHE A 103 4.27 -1.38 -2.81
N ALA A 104 4.22 -1.06 -1.51
CA ALA A 104 5.36 -1.19 -0.61
C ALA A 104 5.82 -2.66 -0.47
N ARG A 105 4.88 -3.59 -0.34
CA ARG A 105 5.17 -5.04 -0.28
C ARG A 105 5.83 -5.56 -1.56
N ILE A 106 5.30 -5.18 -2.73
CA ILE A 106 5.89 -5.56 -4.03
C ILE A 106 7.28 -4.95 -4.16
N GLY A 107 7.47 -3.66 -3.84
CA GLY A 107 8.77 -3.01 -3.89
C GLY A 107 9.81 -3.69 -2.98
N GLY A 108 9.43 -4.05 -1.76
CA GLY A 108 10.28 -4.81 -0.83
C GLY A 108 10.62 -6.20 -1.36
N TYR A 109 9.66 -6.90 -1.96
CA TYR A 109 9.89 -8.21 -2.60
C TYR A 109 10.88 -8.12 -3.76
N LEU A 110 10.80 -7.05 -4.57
CA LEU A 110 11.70 -6.79 -5.69
C LEU A 110 13.08 -6.27 -5.26
N GLY A 111 13.32 -6.09 -3.95
CA GLY A 111 14.61 -5.70 -3.40
C GLY A 111 14.79 -4.19 -3.18
N HIS A 112 13.77 -3.36 -3.43
CA HIS A 112 13.80 -1.94 -3.08
C HIS A 112 13.62 -1.74 -1.57
N ARG A 113 14.19 -0.67 -1.04
CA ARG A 113 13.85 -0.19 0.30
C ARG A 113 12.69 0.80 0.17
N VAL A 114 11.49 0.39 0.56
CA VAL A 114 10.29 1.23 0.55
C VAL A 114 9.89 1.53 2.00
N ASP A 115 10.20 2.74 2.45
CA ASP A 115 9.78 3.23 3.75
C ASP A 115 8.39 3.89 3.60
N THR A 116 7.44 3.53 4.46
CA THR A 116 6.05 4.04 4.40
C THR A 116 5.82 5.15 5.40
N GLU A 117 5.05 6.17 5.01
CA GLU A 117 4.81 7.36 5.84
C GLU A 117 3.37 7.83 5.78
N TYR A 118 2.87 8.25 6.94
CA TYR A 118 1.61 8.96 7.10
C TYR A 118 1.91 10.37 7.61
N TYR A 119 1.48 11.40 6.89
CA TYR A 119 1.58 12.78 7.34
C TYR A 119 0.39 13.15 8.20
N ILE A 120 0.65 13.54 9.44
CA ILE A 120 -0.36 13.98 10.40
C ILE A 120 -0.49 15.49 10.29
N ASN A 121 -1.59 15.95 9.70
CA ASN A 121 -1.95 17.37 9.70
C ASN A 121 -2.54 17.74 11.07
N ASP A 122 -1.66 17.86 12.07
CA ASP A 122 -2.00 18.16 13.46
C ASP A 122 -1.89 19.65 13.81
N ALA A 123 -1.79 20.50 12.79
CA ALA A 123 -1.73 21.94 12.93
C ALA A 123 -2.98 22.63 12.38
N GLY A 124 -3.26 23.84 12.89
CA GLY A 124 -4.31 24.71 12.36
C GLY A 124 -5.69 24.51 12.96
N ASN A 125 -6.67 25.26 12.42
CA ASN A 125 -8.00 25.44 12.99
C ASN A 125 -8.86 24.16 13.02
N GLN A 126 -8.50 23.11 12.25
CA GLN A 126 -9.30 21.87 12.20
C GLN A 126 -9.23 21.09 13.50
N ILE A 127 -8.06 21.10 14.15
CA ILE A 127 -7.89 20.41 15.45
C ILE A 127 -8.65 21.15 16.56
N GLU A 128 -8.57 22.49 16.57
CA GLU A 128 -9.36 23.30 17.52
C GLU A 128 -10.87 23.09 17.32
N LEU A 129 -11.31 23.02 16.05
CA LEU A 129 -12.72 22.75 15.73
C LEU A 129 -13.16 21.36 16.20
N LEU A 130 -12.27 20.36 16.18
CA LEU A 130 -12.55 19.04 16.74
C LEU A 130 -12.80 19.15 18.27
N GLY A 131 -11.91 19.83 18.99
CA GLY A 131 -12.07 20.06 20.43
C GLY A 131 -13.37 20.78 20.76
N THR A 132 -13.70 21.84 20.02
CA THR A 132 -14.95 22.59 20.12
C THR A 132 -16.18 21.70 19.89
N SER A 133 -16.12 20.85 18.85
CA SER A 133 -17.22 19.93 18.51
C SER A 133 -17.49 18.93 19.62
N ILE A 134 -16.43 18.39 20.24
CA ILE A 134 -16.53 17.45 21.37
C ILE A 134 -17.07 18.13 22.61
N ALA A 135 -16.60 19.37 22.92
CA ALA A 135 -17.09 20.13 24.06
C ALA A 135 -18.60 20.43 23.95
N LEU A 136 -19.05 20.90 22.78
CA LEU A 136 -20.46 21.17 22.53
C LEU A 136 -21.30 19.89 22.61
N ARG A 137 -20.83 18.79 22.04
CA ARG A 137 -21.55 17.52 22.09
C ARG A 137 -21.66 16.95 23.50
N ALA A 138 -20.62 17.07 24.32
CA ALA A 138 -20.66 16.64 25.72
C ALA A 138 -21.69 17.46 26.54
N ARG A 139 -21.78 18.76 26.29
CA ARG A 139 -22.76 19.65 26.92
C ARG A 139 -24.18 19.36 26.45
N GLU A 140 -24.38 19.12 25.15
CA GLU A 140 -25.68 18.70 24.59
C GLU A 140 -26.16 17.38 25.24
N LEU A 141 -25.28 16.40 25.39
CA LEU A 141 -25.59 15.13 26.07
C LEU A 141 -25.90 15.30 27.57
N ALA A 142 -25.39 16.39 28.20
CA ALA A 142 -25.73 16.76 29.57
C ALA A 142 -27.05 17.53 29.67
N GLY A 143 -27.77 17.77 28.56
CA GLY A 143 -29.04 18.47 28.50
C GLY A 143 -28.94 19.98 28.39
N GLU A 144 -27.76 20.54 28.09
CA GLU A 144 -27.58 21.96 27.84
C GLU A 144 -28.05 22.33 26.42
N ASP A 145 -28.63 23.51 26.28
CA ASP A 145 -28.93 24.10 24.98
C ASP A 145 -27.63 24.66 24.39
N VAL A 146 -27.18 24.14 23.26
CA VAL A 146 -25.91 24.50 22.64
C VAL A 146 -26.10 24.96 21.20
N SER A 147 -25.32 25.93 20.76
CA SER A 147 -25.29 26.39 19.38
C SER A 147 -24.00 25.92 18.71
N TYR A 148 -24.14 25.15 17.65
CA TYR A 148 -23.01 24.69 16.84
C TYR A 148 -22.56 25.75 15.83
N PRO A 149 -21.27 25.89 15.58
CA PRO A 149 -20.79 26.72 14.46
C PRO A 149 -21.23 26.12 13.12
N GLU A 150 -21.16 26.92 12.04
CA GLU A 150 -21.53 26.47 10.68
C GLU A 150 -20.80 25.19 10.27
N LYS A 151 -19.52 25.08 10.64
CA LYS A 151 -18.70 23.88 10.42
C LYS A 151 -18.39 23.25 11.76
N TYR A 152 -18.63 21.97 11.91
CA TYR A 152 -18.27 21.19 13.08
C TYR A 152 -18.24 19.70 12.74
N TYR A 153 -17.60 18.90 13.57
CA TYR A 153 -17.48 17.46 13.38
C TYR A 153 -18.64 16.74 14.05
N ARG A 154 -19.06 15.62 13.43
CA ARG A 154 -20.15 14.75 13.92
C ARG A 154 -19.76 13.30 13.71
N GLY A 155 -20.26 12.42 14.55
CA GLY A 155 -20.11 10.97 14.41
C GLY A 155 -20.06 10.28 15.77
N GLU A 156 -20.30 8.98 15.77
CA GLU A 156 -20.28 8.16 16.99
C GLU A 156 -18.92 8.20 17.70
N TYR A 157 -17.81 8.33 16.96
CA TYR A 157 -16.47 8.46 17.54
C TYR A 157 -16.33 9.65 18.50
N ILE A 158 -17.10 10.73 18.30
CA ILE A 158 -17.14 11.86 19.24
C ILE A 158 -17.77 11.43 20.56
N ASP A 159 -18.89 10.69 20.48
CA ASP A 159 -19.58 10.16 21.66
C ASP A 159 -18.70 9.14 22.43
N GLU A 160 -17.81 8.42 21.73
CA GLU A 160 -16.82 7.50 22.32
C GLU A 160 -15.64 8.24 22.98
N ILE A 161 -15.21 9.39 22.45
CA ILE A 161 -14.11 10.19 23.02
C ILE A 161 -14.53 10.94 24.27
N ILE A 162 -15.78 11.40 24.37
CA ILE A 162 -16.30 12.17 25.51
C ILE A 162 -16.06 11.48 26.86
N PRO A 163 -16.43 10.20 27.09
CA PRO A 163 -16.18 9.54 28.37
C PRO A 163 -14.69 9.39 28.69
N LEU A 164 -13.82 9.25 27.67
CA LEU A 164 -12.37 9.19 27.86
C LEU A 164 -11.82 10.54 28.33
N ALA A 165 -12.25 11.63 27.69
CA ALA A 165 -11.86 12.99 28.07
C ALA A 165 -12.37 13.34 29.48
N ARG A 166 -13.62 12.96 29.82
CA ARG A 166 -14.22 13.13 31.14
C ARG A 166 -13.41 12.40 32.22
N ALA A 167 -13.00 11.17 31.97
CA ALA A 167 -12.21 10.38 32.90
C ALA A 167 -10.83 11.01 33.17
N GLN A 168 -10.23 11.64 32.17
CA GLN A 168 -8.89 12.22 32.27
C GLN A 168 -8.88 13.63 32.86
N PHE A 169 -9.87 14.47 32.52
CA PHE A 169 -9.85 15.91 32.81
C PHE A 169 -11.02 16.41 33.68
N GLY A 170 -12.04 15.59 33.94
CA GLY A 170 -13.29 15.97 34.57
C GLY A 170 -14.25 16.68 33.63
N ASP A 171 -15.49 16.95 34.09
CA ASP A 171 -16.54 17.59 33.29
C ASP A 171 -16.25 19.06 32.94
N GLU A 172 -15.43 19.74 33.74
CA GLU A 172 -15.09 21.15 33.51
C GLU A 172 -14.35 21.39 32.19
N ILE A 173 -13.66 20.38 31.65
CA ILE A 173 -12.96 20.49 30.36
C ILE A 173 -13.91 20.87 29.21
N PHE A 174 -15.17 20.47 29.26
CA PHE A 174 -16.16 20.74 28.23
C PHE A 174 -16.79 22.13 28.31
N ARG A 175 -16.59 22.87 29.44
CA ARG A 175 -17.15 24.19 29.68
C ARG A 175 -16.11 25.31 29.69
N ASP A 176 -14.87 24.97 29.89
CA ASP A 176 -13.74 25.90 29.93
C ASP A 176 -13.17 26.15 28.52
N GLU A 177 -13.60 27.22 27.88
CA GLU A 177 -13.13 27.59 26.54
C GLU A 177 -11.61 27.81 26.46
N SER A 178 -10.97 28.23 27.58
CA SER A 178 -9.52 28.41 27.63
C SER A 178 -8.76 27.10 27.52
N ARG A 179 -9.41 25.97 27.76
CA ARG A 179 -8.84 24.62 27.70
C ARG A 179 -9.23 23.84 26.44
N VAL A 180 -9.91 24.48 25.47
CA VAL A 180 -10.36 23.82 24.23
C VAL A 180 -9.18 23.17 23.44
N LEU A 181 -8.01 23.80 23.46
CA LEU A 181 -6.82 23.25 22.81
C LEU A 181 -6.29 21.99 23.51
N ILE A 182 -6.44 21.87 24.83
CA ILE A 182 -6.08 20.65 25.57
C ILE A 182 -7.02 19.51 25.18
N LEU A 183 -8.32 19.80 25.12
CA LEU A 183 -9.32 18.82 24.66
C LEU A 183 -9.09 18.45 23.19
N ALA A 184 -8.74 19.40 22.34
CA ALA A 184 -8.46 19.19 20.93
C ALA A 184 -7.25 18.26 20.68
N GLU A 185 -6.14 18.47 21.40
CA GLU A 185 -4.95 17.60 21.32
C GLU A 185 -5.27 16.19 21.80
N PHE A 186 -5.96 16.06 22.93
CA PHE A 186 -6.42 14.77 23.42
C PHE A 186 -7.30 14.06 22.40
N ALA A 187 -8.29 14.76 21.84
CA ALA A 187 -9.22 14.21 20.86
C ALA A 187 -8.50 13.76 19.58
N LYS A 188 -7.54 14.56 19.09
CA LYS A 188 -6.68 14.21 17.97
C LYS A 188 -5.93 12.90 18.23
N ASP A 189 -5.36 12.74 19.42
CA ASP A 189 -4.61 11.51 19.77
C ASP A 189 -5.54 10.29 19.82
N GLU A 190 -6.76 10.44 20.33
CA GLU A 190 -7.76 9.35 20.32
C GLU A 190 -8.20 9.01 18.89
N VAL A 191 -8.43 10.01 18.03
CA VAL A 191 -8.73 9.77 16.61
C VAL A 191 -7.58 9.06 15.91
N LEU A 192 -6.32 9.41 16.18
CA LEU A 192 -5.16 8.71 15.62
C LEU A 192 -5.12 7.25 16.05
N LYS A 193 -5.50 6.91 17.28
CA LYS A 193 -5.63 5.50 17.72
C LYS A 193 -6.70 4.75 16.93
N ILE A 194 -7.85 5.41 16.65
CA ILE A 194 -8.89 4.83 15.79
C ILE A 194 -8.35 4.56 14.39
N ILE A 195 -7.67 5.54 13.78
CA ILE A 195 -7.06 5.41 12.46
C ILE A 195 -6.04 4.27 12.43
N GLN A 196 -5.16 4.18 13.44
CA GLN A 196 -4.16 3.12 13.55
C GLN A 196 -4.81 1.74 13.68
N LYS A 197 -5.89 1.65 14.45
CA LYS A 197 -6.67 0.41 14.61
C LYS A 197 -7.32 -0.01 13.29
N ASP A 198 -7.98 0.90 12.60
CA ASP A 198 -8.63 0.63 11.30
C ASP A 198 -7.61 0.10 10.28
N LEU A 199 -6.42 0.70 10.23
CA LEU A 199 -5.32 0.26 9.36
C LEU A 199 -4.81 -1.11 9.76
N ALA A 200 -4.62 -1.38 11.06
CA ALA A 200 -4.17 -2.67 11.56
C ALA A 200 -5.19 -3.78 11.25
N ASP A 201 -6.48 -3.52 11.42
CA ASP A 201 -7.58 -4.45 11.08
C ASP A 201 -7.58 -4.77 9.58
N ALA A 202 -7.19 -3.82 8.73
CA ALA A 202 -6.99 -4.01 7.29
C ALA A 202 -5.66 -4.69 6.94
N GLY A 203 -4.78 -4.97 7.92
CA GLY A 203 -3.44 -5.51 7.73
C GLY A 203 -2.47 -4.54 7.05
N ILE A 204 -2.65 -3.24 7.30
CA ILE A 204 -1.83 -2.14 6.77
C ILE A 204 -0.98 -1.56 7.91
N HIS A 205 0.33 -1.48 7.70
CA HIS A 205 1.27 -0.97 8.68
C HIS A 205 2.06 0.20 8.12
N ILE A 206 1.98 1.34 8.80
CA ILE A 206 2.74 2.55 8.49
C ILE A 206 3.96 2.60 9.40
N GLN A 207 5.16 2.75 8.82
CA GLN A 207 6.41 2.77 9.56
C GLN A 207 6.68 4.14 10.22
N ASN A 208 6.36 5.23 9.51
CA ASN A 208 6.62 6.58 9.97
C ASN A 208 5.33 7.39 10.07
N TRP A 209 5.17 8.10 11.18
CA TRP A 209 4.07 9.02 11.43
C TRP A 209 4.65 10.42 11.59
N ALA A 210 4.61 11.23 10.51
CA ALA A 210 5.23 12.55 10.47
C ALA A 210 4.22 13.63 10.90
N SER A 211 4.49 14.28 12.04
CA SER A 211 3.66 15.39 12.55
C SER A 211 4.04 16.69 11.85
N GLU A 212 3.05 17.47 11.38
CA GLU A 212 3.26 18.81 10.83
C GLU A 212 3.91 19.73 11.87
N LYS A 213 3.44 19.68 13.10
CA LYS A 213 3.99 20.50 14.20
C LYS A 213 5.48 20.24 14.43
N SER A 214 5.94 19.00 14.26
CA SER A 214 7.36 18.65 14.44
C SER A 214 8.27 19.34 13.42
N LEU A 215 7.71 19.76 12.28
CA LEU A 215 8.45 20.40 11.19
C LEU A 215 8.52 21.93 11.29
N TYR A 216 7.84 22.55 12.26
CA TYR A 216 7.83 24.01 12.40
C TYR A 216 9.22 24.62 12.58
N GLY A 217 10.14 23.91 13.23
CA GLY A 217 11.53 24.33 13.36
C GLY A 217 12.31 24.38 12.04
N GLU A 218 11.83 23.67 11.01
CA GLU A 218 12.44 23.62 9.68
C GLU A 218 11.90 24.69 8.72
N LEU A 219 10.85 25.43 9.11
CA LEU A 219 10.21 26.42 8.25
C LEU A 219 11.20 27.52 7.82
N GLU A 220 11.83 28.21 8.78
CA GLU A 220 12.75 29.31 8.48
C GLU A 220 13.97 28.85 7.68
N PRO A 221 14.67 27.75 8.02
CA PRO A 221 15.76 27.23 7.19
C PRO A 221 15.32 26.93 5.74
N THR A 222 14.15 26.34 5.56
CA THR A 222 13.62 25.98 4.24
C THR A 222 13.27 27.22 3.41
N ILE A 223 12.61 28.22 4.02
CA ILE A 223 12.29 29.48 3.35
C ILE A 223 13.57 30.20 2.92
N ARG A 224 14.59 30.27 3.77
CA ARG A 224 15.91 30.83 3.40
C ARG A 224 16.57 30.06 2.25
N LYS A 225 16.38 28.76 2.16
CA LYS A 225 16.89 27.95 1.04
C LYS A 225 16.20 28.33 -0.27
N LEU A 226 14.88 28.51 -0.23
CA LEU A 226 14.09 29.01 -1.38
C LEU A 226 14.47 30.45 -1.79
N GLU A 227 14.68 31.36 -0.84
CA GLU A 227 15.11 32.73 -1.12
C GLU A 227 16.41 32.76 -1.91
N ARG A 228 17.38 31.90 -1.52
CA ARG A 228 18.68 31.78 -2.23
C ARG A 228 18.52 31.31 -3.67
N SER A 229 17.44 30.65 -4.03
CA SER A 229 17.15 30.27 -5.41
C SER A 229 16.82 31.47 -6.33
N GLY A 230 16.49 32.63 -5.75
CA GLY A 230 16.00 33.79 -6.48
C GLY A 230 14.60 33.61 -7.07
N LYS A 231 13.86 32.59 -6.63
CA LYS A 231 12.54 32.22 -7.13
C LYS A 231 11.39 32.69 -6.23
N MET A 232 11.70 33.44 -5.18
CA MET A 232 10.72 34.12 -4.36
C MET A 232 10.74 35.62 -4.62
N TYR A 233 9.64 36.30 -4.32
CA TYR A 233 9.53 37.75 -4.36
C TYR A 233 8.47 38.25 -3.38
N GLU A 234 8.61 39.51 -2.97
CA GLU A 234 7.63 40.16 -2.13
C GLU A 234 6.70 41.04 -3.00
N ALA A 235 5.39 40.89 -2.78
CA ALA A 235 4.37 41.75 -3.35
C ALA A 235 3.16 41.81 -2.43
N GLU A 236 2.54 42.99 -2.30
CA GLU A 236 1.36 43.19 -1.44
C GLU A 236 1.58 42.76 0.01
N GLY A 237 2.78 42.98 0.55
CA GLY A 237 3.13 42.52 1.92
C GLY A 237 3.21 41.03 2.10
N LYS A 238 3.20 40.23 1.03
CA LYS A 238 3.22 38.76 1.05
C LYS A 238 4.46 38.26 0.34
N ILE A 239 4.94 37.07 0.72
CA ILE A 239 6.03 36.38 0.03
C ILE A 239 5.46 35.34 -0.90
N TRP A 240 5.83 35.44 -2.18
CA TRP A 240 5.37 34.60 -3.28
C TRP A 240 6.48 33.71 -3.83
N ILE A 241 6.10 32.52 -4.32
CA ILE A 241 6.97 31.64 -5.10
C ILE A 241 6.54 31.65 -6.57
N ARG A 242 7.53 31.74 -7.48
CA ARG A 242 7.32 31.82 -8.94
C ARG A 242 6.95 30.47 -9.57
N SER A 243 5.96 29.78 -9.00
CA SER A 243 5.54 28.43 -9.45
C SER A 243 5.03 28.43 -10.90
N SER A 244 4.52 29.55 -11.41
CA SER A 244 4.11 29.68 -12.81
C SER A 244 5.24 29.46 -13.82
N GLN A 245 6.50 29.64 -13.43
CA GLN A 245 7.66 29.37 -14.28
C GLN A 245 7.85 27.88 -14.59
N LEU A 246 7.21 27.00 -13.82
CA LEU A 246 7.32 25.53 -13.93
C LEU A 246 5.95 24.85 -14.04
N GLY A 247 5.00 25.49 -14.72
CA GLY A 247 3.74 24.86 -15.12
C GLY A 247 2.58 24.99 -14.15
N ASP A 248 2.71 25.76 -13.04
CA ASP A 248 1.53 26.15 -12.26
C ASP A 248 0.76 27.28 -13.00
N GLU A 249 -0.54 27.37 -12.80
CA GLU A 249 -1.40 28.38 -13.44
C GLU A 249 -1.01 29.81 -13.06
N LYS A 250 -0.48 30.01 -11.83
CA LYS A 250 -0.04 31.31 -11.30
C LYS A 250 0.96 31.12 -10.17
N ASP A 251 1.67 32.18 -9.83
CA ASP A 251 2.50 32.24 -8.63
C ASP A 251 1.65 32.07 -7.35
N ARG A 252 2.28 31.58 -6.29
CA ARG A 252 1.57 31.24 -5.04
C ARG A 252 2.17 31.94 -3.84
N VAL A 253 1.29 32.35 -2.92
CA VAL A 253 1.69 32.91 -1.64
C VAL A 253 2.25 31.78 -0.74
N VAL A 254 3.43 31.98 -0.20
CA VAL A 254 4.08 31.10 0.78
C VAL A 254 3.92 31.67 2.19
N ILE A 255 4.18 32.99 2.36
CA ILE A 255 3.99 33.69 3.63
C ILE A 255 2.96 34.80 3.41
N ARG A 256 2.01 34.90 4.31
CA ARG A 256 0.93 35.88 4.29
C ARG A 256 1.40 37.24 4.78
N GLU A 257 0.60 38.30 4.60
CA GLU A 257 0.84 39.66 5.07
C GLU A 257 1.04 39.73 6.60
N ASP A 258 0.37 38.87 7.36
CA ASP A 258 0.50 38.77 8.81
C ASP A 258 1.67 37.87 9.25
N ALA A 259 2.62 37.62 8.36
CA ALA A 259 3.81 36.76 8.52
C ALA A 259 3.49 35.27 8.81
N ARG A 260 2.23 34.84 8.76
CA ARG A 260 1.87 33.44 8.93
C ARG A 260 2.13 32.63 7.65
N PRO A 261 2.67 31.40 7.77
CA PRO A 261 2.82 30.52 6.61
C PRO A 261 1.46 30.12 6.04
N THR A 262 1.43 29.80 4.75
CA THR A 262 0.30 29.15 4.10
C THR A 262 0.43 27.63 4.20
N TYR A 263 -0.60 26.87 3.84
CA TYR A 263 -0.50 25.41 3.73
C TYR A 263 0.62 24.99 2.77
N LEU A 264 0.81 25.73 1.68
CA LEU A 264 1.90 25.47 0.74
C LEU A 264 3.27 25.57 1.41
N ALA A 265 3.48 26.49 2.35
CA ALA A 265 4.73 26.57 3.10
C ALA A 265 5.00 25.30 3.92
N GLY A 266 3.98 24.76 4.58
CA GLY A 266 4.07 23.48 5.30
C GLY A 266 4.44 22.33 4.37
N ASP A 267 3.78 22.23 3.21
CA ASP A 267 4.06 21.20 2.22
C ASP A 267 5.49 21.32 1.65
N ILE A 268 5.98 22.54 1.43
CA ILE A 268 7.35 22.80 0.99
C ILE A 268 8.36 22.30 2.02
N VAL A 269 8.14 22.61 3.30
CA VAL A 269 9.00 22.16 4.40
C VAL A 269 9.00 20.64 4.49
N TYR A 270 7.83 20.03 4.44
CA TYR A 270 7.71 18.59 4.51
C TYR A 270 8.42 17.87 3.35
N HIS A 271 8.28 18.37 2.11
CA HIS A 271 8.96 17.78 0.96
C HIS A 271 10.47 18.04 1.00
N ASN A 272 10.94 19.21 1.49
CA ASN A 272 12.34 19.42 1.76
C ASN A 272 12.89 18.37 2.76
N ASN A 273 12.18 18.14 3.87
CA ASN A 273 12.55 17.13 4.87
C ASN A 273 12.66 15.73 4.26
N LYS A 274 11.71 15.32 3.39
CA LYS A 274 11.77 14.02 2.68
C LYS A 274 13.09 13.85 1.91
N PHE A 275 13.48 14.85 1.12
CA PHE A 275 14.70 14.79 0.33
C PHE A 275 15.96 14.87 1.20
N GLU A 276 15.96 15.65 2.28
CA GLU A 276 17.10 15.75 3.23
C GLU A 276 17.35 14.44 3.98
N ARG A 277 16.33 13.61 4.18
CA ARG A 277 16.45 12.21 4.69
C ARG A 277 17.10 11.25 3.68
N GLY A 278 17.46 11.73 2.48
CA GLY A 278 18.23 10.99 1.48
C GLY A 278 17.43 9.92 0.73
N TYR A 279 16.12 10.10 0.54
CA TYR A 279 15.33 9.25 -0.36
C TYR A 279 15.63 9.59 -1.82
N GLU A 280 15.85 8.56 -2.62
CA GLU A 280 16.11 8.70 -4.06
C GLU A 280 14.84 9.03 -4.83
N ARG A 281 13.70 8.52 -4.33
CA ARG A 281 12.36 8.79 -4.87
C ARG A 281 11.38 9.00 -3.72
N CYS A 282 10.53 10.01 -3.86
CA CYS A 282 9.40 10.26 -2.98
C CYS A 282 8.11 10.06 -3.79
N ILE A 283 7.24 9.18 -3.33
CA ILE A 283 5.96 8.87 -3.99
C ILE A 283 4.85 9.25 -3.03
N ASN A 284 3.93 10.11 -3.47
CA ASN A 284 2.74 10.47 -2.71
C ASN A 284 1.50 9.93 -3.41
N ILE A 285 0.59 9.31 -2.65
CA ILE A 285 -0.70 8.84 -3.15
C ILE A 285 -1.77 9.80 -2.66
N TRP A 286 -2.40 10.51 -3.59
CA TRP A 286 -3.41 11.53 -3.32
C TRP A 286 -4.76 11.22 -3.95
N GLY A 287 -5.83 11.83 -3.43
CA GLY A 287 -7.12 11.88 -4.12
C GLY A 287 -7.04 12.68 -5.42
N ALA A 288 -7.87 12.34 -6.39
CA ALA A 288 -7.88 12.98 -7.70
C ALA A 288 -8.22 14.48 -7.66
N ASP A 289 -8.88 14.95 -6.60
CA ASP A 289 -9.19 16.35 -6.33
C ASP A 289 -7.94 17.22 -6.11
N HIS A 290 -6.79 16.61 -5.77
CA HIS A 290 -5.52 17.30 -5.60
C HIS A 290 -4.71 17.50 -6.88
N HIS A 291 -5.24 17.14 -8.07
CA HIS A 291 -4.51 17.24 -9.35
C HIS A 291 -3.91 18.64 -9.59
N GLY A 292 -4.67 19.70 -9.32
CA GLY A 292 -4.23 21.10 -9.51
C GLY A 292 -3.13 21.55 -8.54
N TYR A 293 -2.75 20.70 -7.56
CA TYR A 293 -1.71 21.03 -6.58
C TYR A 293 -0.32 20.55 -7.01
N ILE A 294 -0.24 19.59 -7.93
CA ILE A 294 1.00 18.91 -8.33
C ILE A 294 2.05 19.86 -8.88
N ALA A 295 1.67 20.73 -9.82
CA ALA A 295 2.60 21.62 -10.51
C ALA A 295 3.32 22.58 -9.54
N ARG A 296 2.58 23.17 -8.58
CA ARG A 296 3.16 24.10 -7.59
C ARG A 296 4.11 23.41 -6.64
N LEU A 297 3.81 22.18 -6.25
CA LEU A 297 4.68 21.42 -5.36
C LEU A 297 5.96 20.97 -6.06
N LYS A 298 5.87 20.49 -7.31
CA LYS A 298 7.04 20.14 -8.12
C LYS A 298 7.92 21.37 -8.38
N ALA A 299 7.31 22.52 -8.65
CA ALA A 299 8.05 23.78 -8.80
C ALA A 299 8.82 24.13 -7.51
N ALA A 300 8.20 23.99 -6.34
CA ALA A 300 8.87 24.23 -5.07
C ALA A 300 10.04 23.26 -4.83
N VAL A 301 9.86 21.98 -5.11
CA VAL A 301 10.93 20.95 -5.00
C VAL A 301 12.11 21.29 -5.92
N HIS A 302 11.83 21.70 -7.18
CA HIS A 302 12.87 22.15 -8.11
C HIS A 302 13.63 23.38 -7.58
N PHE A 303 12.91 24.37 -7.06
CA PHE A 303 13.52 25.60 -6.54
C PHE A 303 14.31 25.37 -5.23
N LEU A 304 14.02 24.30 -4.50
CA LEU A 304 14.84 23.83 -3.39
C LEU A 304 16.15 23.16 -3.85
N GLY A 305 16.35 23.00 -5.16
CA GLY A 305 17.55 22.41 -5.75
C GLY A 305 17.51 20.90 -5.91
N TYR A 306 16.34 20.29 -5.82
CA TYR A 306 16.15 18.86 -6.08
C TYR A 306 15.64 18.64 -7.51
N ASP A 307 15.89 17.45 -8.03
CA ASP A 307 15.26 16.97 -9.26
C ASP A 307 13.79 16.65 -8.99
N GLU A 308 12.87 17.43 -9.54
CA GLU A 308 11.43 17.28 -9.37
C GLU A 308 10.87 15.97 -9.96
N SER A 309 11.62 15.29 -10.85
CA SER A 309 11.24 13.97 -11.37
C SER A 309 11.31 12.89 -10.29
N ARG A 310 12.04 13.14 -9.21
CA ARG A 310 12.12 12.25 -8.04
C ARG A 310 10.89 12.34 -7.14
N LEU A 311 10.04 13.36 -7.31
CA LEU A 311 8.73 13.46 -6.69
C LEU A 311 7.66 12.94 -7.65
N GLU A 312 7.09 11.79 -7.34
CA GLU A 312 6.00 11.16 -8.07
C GLU A 312 4.68 11.32 -7.30
N ILE A 313 3.62 11.71 -7.99
CA ILE A 313 2.29 11.81 -7.40
C ILE A 313 1.37 10.83 -8.12
N ILE A 314 0.80 9.89 -7.37
CA ILE A 314 -0.17 8.92 -7.87
C ILE A 314 -1.57 9.38 -7.44
N LEU A 315 -2.46 9.59 -8.40
CA LEU A 315 -3.82 10.03 -8.13
C LEU A 315 -4.79 8.85 -8.08
N MET A 316 -5.61 8.82 -7.02
CA MET A 316 -6.64 7.81 -6.82
C MET A 316 -8.03 8.38 -7.08
N GLN A 317 -8.77 7.75 -7.99
CA GLN A 317 -10.16 8.09 -8.28
C GLN A 317 -11.13 7.56 -7.21
N MET A 318 -12.32 8.12 -7.22
CA MET A 318 -13.40 7.84 -6.28
C MET A 318 -13.80 6.36 -6.28
N VAL A 319 -14.32 5.93 -5.14
CA VAL A 319 -14.88 4.59 -4.93
C VAL A 319 -16.36 4.72 -4.60
N ASN A 320 -17.20 3.98 -5.31
CA ASN A 320 -18.62 3.87 -5.08
C ASN A 320 -18.98 2.44 -4.66
N LEU A 321 -19.67 2.31 -3.53
CA LEU A 321 -20.26 1.05 -3.14
C LEU A 321 -21.67 0.93 -3.68
N LEU A 322 -21.99 -0.27 -4.17
CA LEU A 322 -23.33 -0.66 -4.54
C LEU A 322 -23.84 -1.76 -3.61
N LYS A 323 -25.14 -1.86 -3.49
CA LYS A 323 -25.87 -3.00 -2.94
C LYS A 323 -27.14 -3.19 -3.76
N ASP A 324 -27.36 -4.38 -4.27
CA ASP A 324 -28.47 -4.67 -5.19
C ASP A 324 -28.49 -3.69 -6.40
N GLY A 325 -27.32 -3.31 -6.91
CA GLY A 325 -27.17 -2.40 -8.04
C GLY A 325 -27.51 -0.92 -7.74
N GLN A 326 -27.76 -0.55 -6.48
CA GLN A 326 -28.01 0.82 -6.05
C GLN A 326 -26.88 1.36 -5.19
N THR A 327 -26.62 2.66 -5.25
CA THR A 327 -25.60 3.29 -4.40
C THR A 327 -25.87 2.97 -2.93
N TYR A 328 -24.97 2.23 -2.32
CA TYR A 328 -25.08 1.80 -0.93
C TYR A 328 -24.64 2.92 0.02
N LYS A 329 -25.57 3.40 0.82
CA LYS A 329 -25.30 4.35 1.89
C LYS A 329 -25.20 3.57 3.20
N MET A 330 -23.99 3.19 3.59
CA MET A 330 -23.76 2.59 4.90
C MET A 330 -23.94 3.63 6.01
N SER A 331 -24.32 3.15 7.14
CA SER A 331 -24.75 3.73 8.40
C SER A 331 -24.64 5.26 8.64
N LYS A 332 -25.54 5.75 9.49
CA LYS A 332 -25.58 7.14 10.01
C LYS A 332 -24.43 7.51 10.97
N ARG A 333 -23.46 6.59 11.20
CA ARG A 333 -22.42 6.71 12.23
C ARG A 333 -21.41 7.82 12.01
N ALA A 334 -21.14 8.17 10.74
CA ALA A 334 -20.13 9.17 10.36
C ALA A 334 -20.72 10.37 9.62
N GLY A 335 -21.99 10.68 9.81
CA GLY A 335 -22.66 11.75 9.04
C GLY A 335 -23.03 11.25 7.64
N ASN A 336 -22.23 11.50 6.60
CA ASN A 336 -22.55 11.14 5.20
C ASN A 336 -21.49 10.23 4.54
N ALA A 337 -20.44 9.80 5.25
CA ALA A 337 -19.36 9.01 4.69
C ALA A 337 -19.42 7.55 5.14
N ILE A 338 -19.05 6.62 4.25
CA ILE A 338 -18.86 5.20 4.57
C ILE A 338 -17.49 5.05 5.23
N LEU A 339 -17.43 4.48 6.43
CA LEU A 339 -16.19 4.26 7.14
C LEU A 339 -15.43 3.03 6.63
N MET A 340 -14.11 3.04 6.81
CA MET A 340 -13.25 1.88 6.54
C MET A 340 -13.66 0.66 7.35
N SER A 341 -13.98 0.85 8.63
CA SER A 341 -14.51 -0.18 9.52
C SER A 341 -15.82 -0.81 9.01
N ASP A 342 -16.71 -0.01 8.42
CA ASP A 342 -17.95 -0.50 7.83
C ASP A 342 -17.67 -1.41 6.62
N VAL A 343 -16.73 -1.02 5.75
CA VAL A 343 -16.32 -1.83 4.59
C VAL A 343 -15.70 -3.15 5.05
N LEU A 344 -14.80 -3.10 6.05
CA LEU A 344 -14.20 -4.30 6.63
C LEU A 344 -15.25 -5.25 7.22
N ALA A 345 -16.26 -4.71 7.92
CA ALA A 345 -17.34 -5.51 8.48
C ALA A 345 -18.24 -6.14 7.41
N ALA A 346 -18.46 -5.44 6.29
CA ALA A 346 -19.36 -5.89 5.22
C ALA A 346 -18.76 -6.99 4.33
N ILE A 347 -17.50 -6.84 3.91
CA ILE A 347 -16.88 -7.74 2.91
C ILE A 347 -15.63 -8.46 3.42
N GLY A 348 -15.15 -8.11 4.60
CA GLY A 348 -13.92 -8.66 5.16
C GLY A 348 -12.64 -8.10 4.55
N ARG A 349 -11.51 -8.36 5.23
CA ARG A 349 -10.20 -7.81 4.86
C ARG A 349 -9.73 -8.25 3.48
N ASP A 350 -9.80 -9.54 3.20
CA ASP A 350 -9.25 -10.11 1.97
C ASP A 350 -10.03 -9.61 0.74
N ALA A 351 -11.38 -9.56 0.81
CA ALA A 351 -12.21 -9.03 -0.26
C ALA A 351 -11.95 -7.53 -0.49
N MET A 352 -11.87 -6.75 0.60
CA MET A 352 -11.54 -5.34 0.51
C MET A 352 -10.17 -5.15 -0.19
N ARG A 353 -9.12 -5.81 0.27
CA ARG A 353 -7.78 -5.65 -0.30
C ARG A 353 -7.72 -6.05 -1.77
N PHE A 354 -8.39 -7.13 -2.16
CA PHE A 354 -8.43 -7.58 -3.56
C PHE A 354 -9.13 -6.58 -4.47
N ILE A 355 -10.35 -6.15 -4.10
CA ILE A 355 -11.17 -5.32 -4.98
C ILE A 355 -10.59 -3.92 -5.16
N PHE A 356 -9.99 -3.33 -4.11
CA PHE A 356 -9.49 -1.97 -4.15
C PHE A 356 -8.27 -1.77 -5.07
N ILE A 357 -7.56 -2.85 -5.43
CA ILE A 357 -6.48 -2.83 -6.44
C ILE A 357 -6.88 -3.50 -7.76
N SER A 358 -8.12 -3.96 -7.90
CA SER A 358 -8.59 -4.69 -9.11
C SER A 358 -8.69 -3.81 -10.36
N LYS A 359 -8.63 -2.49 -10.21
CA LYS A 359 -8.61 -1.50 -11.30
C LYS A 359 -7.48 -0.50 -11.10
N LYS A 360 -7.03 0.12 -12.21
CA LYS A 360 -6.03 1.19 -12.17
C LYS A 360 -6.48 2.31 -11.24
N GLY A 361 -5.54 2.92 -10.49
CA GLY A 361 -5.81 3.99 -9.54
C GLY A 361 -6.59 5.17 -10.13
N GLU A 362 -6.27 5.53 -11.36
CA GLU A 362 -6.90 6.61 -12.13
C GLU A 362 -8.32 6.31 -12.67
N THR A 363 -8.78 5.04 -12.55
CA THR A 363 -10.12 4.62 -12.99
C THR A 363 -11.05 4.59 -11.78
N PRO A 364 -12.26 5.16 -11.84
CA PRO A 364 -13.25 5.00 -10.77
C PRO A 364 -13.51 3.54 -10.45
N LEU A 365 -13.60 3.22 -9.17
CA LEU A 365 -13.91 1.88 -8.69
C LEU A 365 -15.35 1.82 -8.21
N GLU A 366 -16.11 0.90 -8.78
CA GLU A 366 -17.47 0.59 -8.38
C GLU A 366 -17.59 -0.92 -8.19
N PHE A 367 -18.21 -1.35 -7.10
CA PHE A 367 -18.44 -2.76 -6.81
C PHE A 367 -19.66 -2.96 -5.91
N ASP A 368 -20.32 -4.12 -6.07
CA ASP A 368 -21.44 -4.53 -5.24
C ASP A 368 -20.94 -5.41 -4.08
N VAL A 369 -21.34 -5.05 -2.84
CA VAL A 369 -20.91 -5.77 -1.62
C VAL A 369 -21.45 -7.20 -1.59
N ASP A 370 -22.64 -7.45 -2.14
CA ASP A 370 -23.26 -8.78 -2.14
C ASP A 370 -22.56 -9.72 -3.13
N GLU A 371 -21.98 -9.22 -4.22
CA GLU A 371 -21.17 -10.03 -5.14
C GLU A 371 -19.89 -10.56 -4.47
N LEU A 372 -19.27 -9.76 -3.62
CA LEU A 372 -18.05 -10.14 -2.91
C LEU A 372 -18.28 -11.08 -1.72
N ALA A 373 -19.53 -11.17 -1.25
CA ALA A 373 -19.92 -12.11 -0.20
C ALA A 373 -20.26 -13.51 -0.73
N ARG A 374 -20.39 -13.70 -2.06
CA ARG A 374 -20.74 -15.00 -2.65
C ARG A 374 -19.62 -16.01 -2.53
N GLU A 375 -19.97 -17.23 -2.22
CA GLU A 375 -19.06 -18.39 -2.16
C GLU A 375 -19.16 -19.25 -3.43
N ASP A 376 -19.03 -18.61 -4.60
CA ASP A 376 -19.07 -19.25 -5.91
C ASP A 376 -18.05 -18.64 -6.88
N SER A 377 -18.00 -19.15 -8.11
CA SER A 377 -17.05 -18.72 -9.14
C SER A 377 -17.25 -17.30 -9.65
N SER A 378 -18.37 -16.62 -9.30
CA SER A 378 -18.58 -15.21 -9.62
C SER A 378 -17.72 -14.29 -8.71
N ASN A 379 -17.36 -14.75 -7.52
CA ASN A 379 -16.42 -14.08 -6.64
C ASN A 379 -14.97 -14.47 -6.98
N PRO A 380 -14.16 -13.56 -7.53
CA PRO A 380 -12.82 -13.90 -7.99
C PRO A 380 -11.89 -14.37 -6.86
N ILE A 381 -12.08 -13.89 -5.63
CA ILE A 381 -11.27 -14.29 -4.49
C ILE A 381 -11.59 -15.72 -4.09
N PHE A 382 -12.88 -16.06 -4.07
CA PHE A 382 -13.33 -17.43 -3.84
C PHE A 382 -12.75 -18.37 -4.89
N TYR A 383 -12.84 -18.00 -6.19
CA TYR A 383 -12.36 -18.79 -7.30
C TYR A 383 -10.85 -19.08 -7.24
N ILE A 384 -10.04 -18.06 -6.89
CA ILE A 384 -8.58 -18.22 -6.74
C ILE A 384 -8.25 -19.07 -5.49
N ASN A 385 -8.92 -18.82 -4.36
CA ASN A 385 -8.76 -19.64 -3.15
C ASN A 385 -9.13 -21.10 -3.38
N TYR A 386 -10.18 -21.33 -4.19
CA TYR A 386 -10.59 -22.68 -4.55
C TYR A 386 -9.51 -23.42 -5.36
N ALA A 387 -8.78 -22.73 -6.25
CA ALA A 387 -7.63 -23.31 -6.93
C ALA A 387 -6.55 -23.75 -5.91
N HIS A 388 -6.17 -22.85 -4.98
CA HIS A 388 -5.17 -23.16 -3.95
C HIS A 388 -5.60 -24.29 -3.03
N ALA A 389 -6.81 -24.27 -2.49
CA ALA A 389 -7.35 -25.32 -1.62
C ALA A 389 -7.41 -26.68 -2.35
N ARG A 390 -7.74 -26.67 -3.65
CA ARG A 390 -7.75 -27.90 -4.47
C ARG A 390 -6.37 -28.50 -4.63
N VAL A 391 -5.33 -27.70 -4.78
CA VAL A 391 -3.93 -28.20 -4.80
C VAL A 391 -3.63 -28.93 -3.49
N ASN A 392 -3.94 -28.33 -2.34
CA ASN A 392 -3.70 -28.97 -1.04
C ASN A 392 -4.47 -30.30 -0.89
N GLN A 393 -5.72 -30.37 -1.37
CA GLN A 393 -6.50 -31.61 -1.36
C GLN A 393 -5.88 -32.70 -2.24
N ILE A 394 -5.30 -32.33 -3.39
CA ILE A 394 -4.62 -33.26 -4.30
C ILE A 394 -3.37 -33.84 -3.64
N PHE A 395 -2.55 -33.01 -3.00
CA PHE A 395 -1.38 -33.47 -2.25
C PHE A 395 -1.78 -34.40 -1.11
N ALA A 396 -2.82 -34.05 -0.35
CA ALA A 396 -3.35 -34.93 0.70
C ALA A 396 -3.83 -36.29 0.15
N LYS A 397 -4.50 -36.30 -1.01
CA LYS A 397 -4.96 -37.52 -1.68
C LYS A 397 -3.80 -38.36 -2.22
N ALA A 398 -2.74 -37.73 -2.70
CA ALA A 398 -1.53 -38.40 -3.17
C ALA A 398 -0.66 -38.94 -2.01
N GLY A 399 -0.91 -38.49 -0.78
CA GLY A 399 -0.09 -38.85 0.40
C GLY A 399 1.33 -38.27 0.32
N LYS A 400 1.52 -37.16 -0.40
CA LYS A 400 2.80 -36.49 -0.65
C LYS A 400 2.78 -35.04 -0.15
N ARG A 401 3.96 -34.49 0.10
CA ARG A 401 4.17 -33.08 0.41
C ARG A 401 4.81 -32.37 -0.79
N GLU A 402 4.72 -31.05 -0.86
CA GLU A 402 5.39 -30.25 -1.91
C GLU A 402 6.90 -30.58 -2.00
N ALA A 403 7.56 -30.74 -0.84
CA ALA A 403 8.99 -31.07 -0.79
C ALA A 403 9.35 -32.42 -1.44
N ASP A 404 8.43 -33.39 -1.42
CA ASP A 404 8.68 -34.74 -1.92
C ASP A 404 8.75 -34.78 -3.47
N VAL A 405 8.24 -33.75 -4.16
CA VAL A 405 8.16 -33.69 -5.63
C VAL A 405 9.06 -32.63 -6.27
N LEU A 406 9.86 -31.90 -5.49
CA LEU A 406 10.74 -30.83 -6.01
C LEU A 406 11.72 -31.34 -7.07
N GLY A 407 12.21 -32.59 -6.95
CA GLY A 407 13.11 -33.21 -7.90
C GLY A 407 12.47 -33.75 -9.18
N ALA A 408 11.13 -33.72 -9.31
CA ALA A 408 10.46 -34.24 -10.50
C ALA A 408 10.81 -33.41 -11.76
N ASP A 409 10.88 -34.09 -12.93
CA ASP A 409 11.20 -33.46 -14.20
C ASP A 409 9.94 -32.88 -14.87
N PHE A 410 9.94 -31.61 -15.21
CA PHE A 410 8.89 -30.98 -16.01
C PHE A 410 8.82 -31.48 -17.45
N GLY A 411 9.90 -32.07 -17.97
CA GLY A 411 9.91 -32.70 -19.29
C GLY A 411 8.92 -33.87 -19.43
N ALA A 412 8.42 -34.41 -18.33
CA ALA A 412 7.36 -35.41 -18.32
C ALA A 412 5.93 -34.83 -18.47
N LEU A 413 5.77 -33.50 -18.50
CA LEU A 413 4.49 -32.82 -18.72
C LEU A 413 4.16 -32.75 -20.21
N ASP A 414 2.85 -32.70 -20.52
CA ASP A 414 2.36 -32.35 -21.85
C ASP A 414 2.48 -30.81 -22.10
N GLU A 415 2.19 -30.40 -23.34
CA GLU A 415 2.28 -29.01 -23.77
C GLU A 415 1.39 -28.09 -22.89
N ALA A 416 0.19 -28.54 -22.50
CA ALA A 416 -0.71 -27.79 -21.65
C ALA A 416 -0.15 -27.61 -20.22
N GLY A 417 0.48 -28.66 -19.67
CA GLY A 417 1.16 -28.60 -18.37
C GLY A 417 2.37 -27.69 -18.38
N LEU A 418 3.17 -27.73 -19.45
CA LEU A 418 4.27 -26.79 -19.64
C LEU A 418 3.77 -25.34 -19.77
N GLY A 419 2.69 -25.11 -20.52
CA GLY A 419 2.06 -23.81 -20.63
C GLY A 419 1.61 -23.25 -19.27
N LEU A 420 0.97 -24.07 -18.43
CA LEU A 420 0.58 -23.69 -17.08
C LEU A 420 1.82 -23.42 -16.17
N ALA A 421 2.91 -24.17 -16.33
CA ALA A 421 4.16 -23.92 -15.61
C ALA A 421 4.74 -22.55 -15.97
N PHE A 422 4.80 -22.21 -17.28
CA PHE A 422 5.25 -20.89 -17.73
C PHE A 422 4.34 -19.76 -17.23
N ALA A 423 3.02 -19.95 -17.26
CA ALA A 423 2.09 -18.98 -16.70
C ALA A 423 2.39 -18.72 -15.22
N ALA A 424 2.57 -19.77 -14.41
CA ALA A 424 2.86 -19.62 -12.99
C ALA A 424 4.24 -18.96 -12.72
N LEU A 425 5.27 -19.27 -13.52
CA LEU A 425 6.60 -18.65 -13.43
C LEU A 425 6.59 -17.17 -13.82
N GLY A 426 5.62 -16.71 -14.61
CA GLY A 426 5.46 -15.32 -15.03
C GLY A 426 5.20 -14.33 -13.91
N LEU A 427 4.95 -14.78 -12.68
CA LEU A 427 4.65 -13.88 -11.55
C LEU A 427 5.71 -12.79 -11.34
N ASN A 428 6.99 -13.11 -11.43
CA ASN A 428 8.06 -12.12 -11.21
C ASN A 428 8.03 -11.00 -12.26
N GLU A 429 7.75 -11.32 -13.51
CA GLU A 429 7.61 -10.35 -14.59
C GLU A 429 6.39 -9.45 -14.36
N ILE A 430 5.26 -10.04 -13.95
CA ILE A 430 4.06 -9.31 -13.57
C ILE A 430 4.30 -8.35 -12.39
N LEU A 431 5.07 -8.79 -11.38
CA LEU A 431 5.40 -7.94 -10.23
C LEU A 431 6.29 -6.75 -10.64
N ASN A 432 7.32 -6.99 -11.45
CA ASN A 432 8.18 -5.93 -11.99
C ASN A 432 7.38 -4.93 -12.83
N ASP A 433 6.52 -5.44 -13.72
CA ASP A 433 5.69 -4.58 -14.55
C ASP A 433 4.65 -3.82 -13.73
N ALA A 434 3.99 -4.44 -12.76
CA ALA A 434 3.06 -3.78 -11.86
C ALA A 434 3.74 -2.66 -11.05
N PHE A 435 4.94 -2.92 -10.52
CA PHE A 435 5.71 -1.94 -9.77
C PHE A 435 6.15 -0.77 -10.65
N ASN A 436 6.77 -1.03 -11.80
CA ASN A 436 7.32 0.00 -12.69
C ASN A 436 6.24 0.84 -13.36
N SER A 437 5.14 0.21 -13.81
CA SER A 437 4.01 0.92 -14.46
C SER A 437 2.99 1.50 -13.47
N ARG A 438 3.14 1.26 -12.17
CA ARG A 438 2.14 1.62 -11.14
C ARG A 438 0.77 0.95 -11.37
N GLY A 439 0.76 -0.16 -12.11
CA GLY A 439 -0.43 -0.90 -12.52
C GLY A 439 -0.71 -2.12 -11.65
N LEU A 440 -1.04 -1.94 -10.36
CA LEU A 440 -1.20 -3.05 -9.41
C LEU A 440 -2.35 -4.00 -9.76
N GLN A 441 -3.33 -3.57 -10.58
CA GLN A 441 -4.43 -4.42 -11.07
C GLN A 441 -3.94 -5.63 -11.88
N LYS A 442 -2.70 -5.58 -12.39
CA LYS A 442 -2.09 -6.72 -13.10
C LYS A 442 -1.97 -7.96 -12.22
N LEU A 443 -1.86 -7.79 -10.90
CA LEU A 443 -1.75 -8.90 -9.97
C LEU A 443 -3.08 -9.66 -9.79
N PRO A 444 -4.23 -9.02 -9.49
CA PRO A 444 -5.53 -9.67 -9.55
C PRO A 444 -5.84 -10.30 -10.92
N ASP A 445 -5.46 -9.64 -12.02
CA ASP A 445 -5.72 -10.17 -13.36
C ASP A 445 -4.88 -11.44 -13.64
N PHE A 446 -3.60 -11.43 -13.28
CA PHE A 446 -2.73 -12.60 -13.32
C PHE A 446 -3.32 -13.77 -12.50
N LEU A 447 -3.73 -13.52 -11.27
CA LEU A 447 -4.28 -14.56 -10.40
C LEU A 447 -5.56 -15.19 -10.95
N LYS A 448 -6.46 -14.38 -11.53
CA LYS A 448 -7.69 -14.88 -12.19
C LYS A 448 -7.35 -15.79 -13.37
N ALA A 449 -6.42 -15.37 -14.22
CA ALA A 449 -5.98 -16.14 -15.38
C ALA A 449 -5.32 -17.46 -14.94
N LEU A 450 -4.36 -17.41 -14.00
CA LEU A 450 -3.67 -18.59 -13.48
C LEU A 450 -4.63 -19.60 -12.85
N ALA A 451 -5.63 -19.12 -12.09
CA ALA A 451 -6.64 -20.00 -11.49
C ALA A 451 -7.52 -20.66 -12.55
N ALA A 452 -7.90 -19.92 -13.62
CA ALA A 452 -8.68 -20.46 -14.72
C ALA A 452 -7.91 -21.55 -15.49
N ASP A 453 -6.65 -21.29 -15.82
CA ASP A 453 -5.78 -22.26 -16.51
C ASP A 453 -5.54 -23.50 -15.65
N PHE A 454 -5.32 -23.33 -14.33
CA PHE A 454 -5.21 -24.44 -13.40
C PHE A 454 -6.48 -25.29 -13.36
N HIS A 455 -7.67 -24.68 -13.23
CA HIS A 455 -8.92 -25.42 -13.18
C HIS A 455 -9.19 -26.18 -14.50
N LYS A 456 -8.87 -25.57 -15.63
CA LYS A 456 -8.96 -26.24 -16.94
C LYS A 456 -8.06 -27.46 -16.98
N TYR A 457 -6.76 -27.29 -16.69
CA TYR A 457 -5.78 -28.38 -16.71
C TYR A 457 -6.16 -29.52 -15.75
N TYR A 458 -6.58 -29.17 -14.52
CA TYR A 458 -7.02 -30.13 -13.52
C TYR A 458 -8.21 -30.98 -13.97
N ASN A 459 -9.19 -30.37 -14.63
CA ASN A 459 -10.40 -31.08 -15.10
C ASN A 459 -10.13 -32.04 -16.25
N GLU A 460 -9.14 -31.72 -17.07
CA GLU A 460 -8.77 -32.52 -18.27
C GLU A 460 -7.72 -33.59 -17.95
N ASN A 461 -7.02 -33.48 -16.81
CA ASN A 461 -5.90 -34.33 -16.49
C ASN A 461 -6.05 -35.08 -15.19
N ARG A 462 -5.95 -36.41 -15.24
CA ARG A 462 -5.79 -37.23 -14.03
C ARG A 462 -4.39 -37.01 -13.45
N VAL A 463 -4.30 -36.79 -12.13
CA VAL A 463 -3.05 -36.57 -11.39
C VAL A 463 -2.67 -37.79 -10.60
N VAL A 464 -3.42 -38.07 -9.51
CA VAL A 464 -3.11 -39.17 -8.59
C VAL A 464 -3.23 -40.52 -9.31
N GLY A 465 -2.16 -41.31 -9.25
CA GLY A 465 -2.04 -42.60 -9.91
C GLY A 465 -1.81 -42.53 -11.41
N SER A 466 -1.39 -41.37 -11.97
CA SER A 466 -0.91 -41.25 -13.36
C SER A 466 0.58 -41.55 -13.45
N GLU A 467 1.07 -41.90 -14.65
CA GLU A 467 2.48 -42.22 -14.91
C GLU A 467 3.41 -41.04 -14.57
N ASN A 468 2.96 -39.79 -14.78
CA ASN A 468 3.69 -38.56 -14.53
C ASN A 468 3.17 -37.78 -13.29
N GLU A 469 2.69 -38.51 -12.27
CA GLU A 469 2.11 -37.96 -11.05
C GLU A 469 3.01 -36.90 -10.40
N ASP A 470 4.30 -37.21 -10.21
CA ASP A 470 5.23 -36.30 -9.52
C ASP A 470 5.48 -35.00 -10.29
N ALA A 471 5.56 -35.06 -11.62
CA ALA A 471 5.68 -33.88 -12.46
C ALA A 471 4.44 -33.00 -12.37
N LYS A 472 3.24 -33.59 -12.39
CA LYS A 472 1.97 -32.85 -12.22
C LYS A 472 1.80 -32.27 -10.81
N LEU A 473 2.21 -33.01 -9.78
CA LEU A 473 2.21 -32.49 -8.41
C LEU A 473 3.19 -31.32 -8.25
N LYS A 474 4.38 -31.40 -8.84
CA LYS A 474 5.34 -30.29 -8.87
C LYS A 474 4.79 -29.06 -9.59
N LEU A 475 4.09 -29.25 -10.73
CA LEU A 475 3.38 -28.20 -11.42
C LEU A 475 2.35 -27.51 -10.50
N PHE A 476 1.56 -28.30 -9.78
CA PHE A 476 0.54 -27.79 -8.88
C PHE A 476 1.14 -27.08 -7.67
N ALA A 477 2.26 -27.58 -7.13
CA ALA A 477 3.02 -26.86 -6.10
C ALA A 477 3.48 -25.48 -6.59
N LEU A 478 3.95 -25.38 -7.85
CA LEU A 478 4.33 -24.11 -8.46
C LEU A 478 3.15 -23.13 -8.58
N VAL A 479 1.99 -23.60 -9.03
CA VAL A 479 0.76 -22.78 -9.10
C VAL A 479 0.37 -22.31 -7.72
N ALA A 480 0.34 -23.19 -6.72
CA ALA A 480 0.00 -22.83 -5.34
C ALA A 480 1.00 -21.83 -4.76
N LEU A 481 2.30 -21.98 -5.02
CA LEU A 481 3.34 -21.05 -4.60
C LEU A 481 3.12 -19.65 -5.21
N SER A 482 2.81 -19.57 -6.50
CA SER A 482 2.53 -18.30 -7.18
C SER A 482 1.30 -17.61 -6.60
N ILE A 483 0.22 -18.35 -6.31
CA ILE A 483 -0.98 -17.82 -5.65
C ILE A 483 -0.64 -17.31 -4.25
N ARG A 484 0.04 -18.12 -3.42
CA ARG A 484 0.42 -17.73 -2.05
C ARG A 484 1.29 -16.47 -2.03
N THR A 485 2.28 -16.41 -2.91
CA THR A 485 3.19 -15.26 -3.02
C THR A 485 2.43 -14.00 -3.42
N ALA A 486 1.62 -14.06 -4.48
CA ALA A 486 0.83 -12.92 -4.91
C ALA A 486 -0.17 -12.47 -3.84
N PHE A 487 -0.87 -13.40 -3.17
CA PHE A 487 -1.77 -13.08 -2.07
C PHE A 487 -1.04 -12.41 -0.91
N ALA A 488 0.11 -12.92 -0.49
CA ALA A 488 0.90 -12.32 0.59
C ALA A 488 1.33 -10.88 0.25
N LEU A 489 1.73 -10.62 -1.01
CA LEU A 489 2.06 -9.28 -1.48
C LEU A 489 0.85 -8.34 -1.54
N MET A 490 -0.33 -8.87 -1.79
CA MET A 490 -1.59 -8.14 -1.67
C MET A 490 -2.08 -8.02 -0.23
N GLY A 491 -1.43 -8.67 0.75
CA GLY A 491 -1.86 -8.74 2.15
C GLY A 491 -3.08 -9.62 2.38
N LEU A 492 -3.32 -10.61 1.51
CA LEU A 492 -4.38 -11.61 1.59
C LEU A 492 -3.84 -12.94 2.12
N SER A 493 -4.75 -13.79 2.57
CA SER A 493 -4.44 -15.14 3.03
C SER A 493 -4.92 -16.19 2.03
N ALA A 494 -4.04 -17.11 1.62
CA ALA A 494 -4.42 -18.26 0.81
C ALA A 494 -5.05 -19.35 1.68
N LYS A 495 -6.28 -19.76 1.37
CA LYS A 495 -7.01 -20.79 2.12
C LYS A 495 -6.53 -22.19 1.73
N GLU A 496 -6.19 -23.00 2.72
CA GLU A 496 -5.79 -24.41 2.50
C GLU A 496 -7.00 -25.35 2.31
N LYS A 497 -8.16 -24.97 2.83
CA LYS A 497 -9.42 -25.71 2.75
C LYS A 497 -10.58 -24.77 2.48
N MET A 498 -11.49 -25.23 1.68
CA MET A 498 -12.77 -24.57 1.38
C MET A 498 -13.89 -25.60 1.36
#